data_709a7e121d0e6c0d3e291389c0ecfb6b
#
_entry.id   709a7e121d0e6c0d3e291389c0ecfb6b
#
_cell.length_a   1.000
_cell.length_b   1.000
_cell.length_c   1.000
_cell.angle_alpha   90.00
_cell.angle_beta   90.00
_cell.angle_gamma   90.00
#
_symmetry.space_group_name_H-M   'P 1'
#
loop_
_entity.id
_entity.type
_entity.pdbx_description
1 polymer ?
#
loop_
_entity_poly.entity_id
_entity_poly.type
_entity_poly.pdbx_seq_one_letter_code
_entity_poly.pdbx_strand_id
1 'polypeptide(L)'
;MSSRTRYYLEQCIPEINDLVEKELFTKNEVAKIMKKRTDFEHRLNSRGSSIRDYMRYIDYETQVFKLRAKRCQRILQSKRTNSISDKSIEQRIAFIYQRGTNKFPRDLKFWAMYLNFLKKMGTETSYKKVHTVYNQLLRLHPNNVDVWISCAKYEYETHANFKSCRVVFQNGLKFNPDSPKLWYEYIKFELNFVTKLINRRRVMKLINEREQELDMLNEQSQSTKNAVNSKSMDDDNEENENGIKVPSTGDNMKDKLNELPEADMNMLGNAETYPALRGDIALTIFDIAMAELGKHYINKQKGYYANTDSSIDKELQKETVQYLYEKSLEIIQLFDQFKDLQRDYLINHVIQFWKNEHFSVSVSNDMPEIYSDIIVTEVTLLLRYMDIKNLDYDKLQLSVRNYMAYKNKTKEEANKKILQKKFKTFLESRFTENASDEEDKKLKILHQIIAKL
;
A
#
# COMPACT_ATOMS: atom_id res chain seq x y z
N MET A 1 27.51 17.75 -37.94
CA MET A 1 26.45 17.43 -36.95
C MET A 1 25.86 16.08 -37.31
N SER A 2 25.62 15.21 -36.30
CA SER A 2 24.85 14.00 -36.53
C SER A 2 23.41 14.37 -36.90
N SER A 3 22.80 13.67 -37.89
CA SER A 3 21.43 13.89 -38.34
C SER A 3 20.43 13.87 -37.17
N ARG A 4 20.66 13.01 -36.17
CA ARG A 4 19.84 12.95 -34.91
C ARG A 4 19.94 14.22 -34.06
N THR A 5 21.18 14.75 -33.91
CA THR A 5 21.37 15.99 -33.13
C THR A 5 20.66 17.14 -33.78
N ARG A 6 20.75 17.23 -35.12
CA ARG A 6 20.07 18.27 -35.91
C ARG A 6 18.52 18.17 -35.72
N TYR A 7 17.97 16.99 -35.86
CA TYR A 7 16.56 16.75 -35.69
C TYR A 7 16.02 17.24 -34.31
N TYR A 8 16.71 16.89 -33.20
CA TYR A 8 16.31 17.34 -31.87
C TYR A 8 16.45 18.85 -31.66
N LEU A 9 17.39 19.48 -32.32
CA LEU A 9 17.56 20.94 -32.24
C LEU A 9 16.53 21.68 -33.09
N GLU A 10 16.12 21.15 -34.24
CA GLU A 10 15.06 21.73 -35.07
C GLU A 10 13.71 21.75 -34.35
N GLN A 11 13.42 20.75 -33.52
CA GLN A 11 12.22 20.74 -32.68
C GLN A 11 12.19 21.86 -31.61
N CYS A 12 13.33 22.49 -31.34
CA CYS A 12 13.39 23.62 -30.40
C CYS A 12 13.00 24.97 -31.02
N ILE A 13 12.97 25.08 -32.37
CA ILE A 13 12.78 26.36 -33.06
C ILE A 13 11.46 27.04 -32.69
N PRO A 14 10.30 26.36 -32.67
CA PRO A 14 9.01 26.99 -32.31
C PRO A 14 9.01 27.57 -30.90
N GLU A 15 9.63 26.87 -29.94
CA GLU A 15 9.79 27.32 -28.56
C GLU A 15 10.62 28.59 -28.46
N ILE A 16 11.71 28.65 -29.23
CA ILE A 16 12.64 29.78 -29.24
C ILE A 16 11.97 31.02 -29.80
N ASN A 17 11.24 30.88 -30.90
CA ASN A 17 10.49 31.98 -31.50
C ASN A 17 9.47 32.56 -30.51
N ASP A 18 8.70 31.70 -29.80
CA ASP A 18 7.75 32.12 -28.78
C ASP A 18 8.44 32.85 -27.60
N LEU A 19 9.64 32.38 -27.18
CA LEU A 19 10.41 33.05 -26.11
C LEU A 19 10.91 34.44 -26.49
N VAL A 20 11.25 34.65 -27.78
CA VAL A 20 11.70 35.95 -28.30
C VAL A 20 10.53 36.87 -28.55
N GLU A 21 9.42 36.40 -29.16
CA GLU A 21 8.21 37.18 -29.41
C GLU A 21 7.61 37.75 -28.13
N LYS A 22 7.65 36.98 -27.03
CA LYS A 22 7.14 37.42 -25.72
C LYS A 22 8.16 38.22 -24.90
N GLU A 23 9.28 38.56 -25.47
CA GLU A 23 10.38 39.30 -24.81
C GLU A 23 10.88 38.66 -23.49
N LEU A 24 10.60 37.37 -23.31
CA LEU A 24 11.05 36.62 -22.12
C LEU A 24 12.57 36.41 -22.12
N PHE A 25 13.18 36.27 -23.31
CA PHE A 25 14.62 36.12 -23.50
C PHE A 25 15.08 36.95 -24.69
N THR A 26 16.27 37.55 -24.55
CA THR A 26 16.92 38.28 -25.62
C THR A 26 17.49 37.30 -26.66
N LYS A 27 17.64 37.77 -27.93
CA LYS A 27 18.23 36.93 -29.00
C LYS A 27 19.61 36.35 -28.62
N ASN A 28 20.44 37.16 -27.90
CA ASN A 28 21.76 36.71 -27.44
C ASN A 28 21.67 35.60 -26.36
N GLU A 29 20.69 35.68 -25.45
CA GLU A 29 20.46 34.61 -24.47
C GLU A 29 19.98 33.33 -25.09
N VAL A 30 19.05 33.44 -26.05
CA VAL A 30 18.56 32.30 -26.81
C VAL A 30 19.69 31.62 -27.61
N ALA A 31 20.58 32.38 -28.22
CA ALA A 31 21.75 31.84 -28.92
C ALA A 31 22.69 31.06 -27.94
N LYS A 32 22.89 31.57 -26.71
CA LYS A 32 23.65 30.86 -25.68
C LYS A 32 22.95 29.57 -25.21
N ILE A 33 21.62 29.62 -25.06
CA ILE A 33 20.83 28.41 -24.70
C ILE A 33 20.98 27.35 -25.80
N MET A 34 20.83 27.75 -27.06
CA MET A 34 20.95 26.81 -28.19
C MET A 34 22.35 26.21 -28.29
N LYS A 35 23.40 26.99 -28.10
CA LYS A 35 24.79 26.50 -28.07
C LYS A 35 24.96 25.42 -26.98
N LYS A 36 24.46 25.68 -25.77
CA LYS A 36 24.52 24.71 -24.66
C LYS A 36 23.73 23.44 -24.96
N ARG A 37 22.53 23.57 -25.54
CA ARG A 37 21.73 22.42 -25.97
C ARG A 37 22.46 21.59 -27.01
N THR A 38 23.10 22.22 -27.97
CA THR A 38 23.92 21.53 -28.98
C THR A 38 25.06 20.75 -28.33
N ASP A 39 25.80 21.36 -27.39
CA ASP A 39 26.87 20.69 -26.66
C ASP A 39 26.37 19.45 -25.88
N PHE A 40 25.21 19.58 -25.21
CA PHE A 40 24.62 18.46 -24.47
C PHE A 40 24.16 17.34 -25.43
N GLU A 41 23.47 17.67 -26.53
CA GLU A 41 23.01 16.67 -27.49
C GLU A 41 24.19 15.90 -28.14
N HIS A 42 25.30 16.58 -28.44
CA HIS A 42 26.51 15.91 -28.89
C HIS A 42 27.05 14.93 -27.85
N ARG A 43 27.07 15.31 -26.56
CA ARG A 43 27.49 14.42 -25.49
C ARG A 43 26.58 13.22 -25.34
N LEU A 44 25.26 13.43 -25.33
CA LEU A 44 24.30 12.34 -25.16
C LEU A 44 24.33 11.33 -26.32
N ASN A 45 24.60 11.81 -27.55
CA ASN A 45 24.70 10.96 -28.73
C ASN A 45 26.06 10.26 -28.84
N SER A 46 27.04 10.58 -28.01
CA SER A 46 28.32 9.90 -27.98
C SER A 46 28.19 8.48 -27.40
N ARG A 47 29.06 7.55 -27.82
CA ARG A 47 29.08 6.18 -27.29
C ARG A 47 29.40 6.15 -25.78
N GLY A 48 30.27 7.05 -25.30
CA GLY A 48 30.75 7.15 -23.94
C GLY A 48 29.86 8.01 -23.03
N SER A 49 28.63 8.37 -23.41
CA SER A 49 27.76 9.16 -22.57
C SER A 49 27.36 8.40 -21.29
N SER A 50 27.44 9.08 -20.16
CA SER A 50 27.15 8.57 -18.83
C SER A 50 25.82 9.11 -18.31
N ILE A 51 25.28 8.50 -17.25
CA ILE A 51 24.09 9.02 -16.53
C ILE A 51 24.32 10.45 -16.05
N ARG A 52 25.55 10.80 -15.65
CA ARG A 52 25.90 12.16 -15.20
C ARG A 52 25.70 13.19 -16.30
N ASP A 53 25.89 12.85 -17.56
CA ASP A 53 25.68 13.77 -18.68
C ASP A 53 24.18 14.04 -18.88
N TYR A 54 23.33 13.02 -18.74
CA TYR A 54 21.88 13.19 -18.72
C TYR A 54 21.44 14.08 -17.57
N MET A 55 21.96 13.85 -16.35
CA MET A 55 21.63 14.66 -15.18
C MET A 55 22.02 16.12 -15.38
N ARG A 56 23.22 16.41 -15.87
CA ARG A 56 23.67 17.78 -16.15
C ARG A 56 22.77 18.49 -17.16
N TYR A 57 22.31 17.76 -18.17
CA TYR A 57 21.38 18.36 -19.14
C TYR A 57 20.00 18.61 -18.53
N ILE A 58 19.47 17.70 -17.75
CA ILE A 58 18.22 17.87 -17.02
C ILE A 58 18.29 19.04 -16.06
N ASP A 59 19.37 19.17 -15.29
CA ASP A 59 19.57 20.28 -14.36
C ASP A 59 19.62 21.61 -15.10
N TYR A 60 20.32 21.66 -16.23
CA TYR A 60 20.36 22.86 -17.06
C TYR A 60 18.96 23.27 -17.57
N GLU A 61 18.20 22.34 -18.19
CA GLU A 61 16.85 22.62 -18.69
C GLU A 61 15.89 23.01 -17.53
N THR A 62 16.06 22.40 -16.34
CA THR A 62 15.30 22.76 -15.15
C THR A 62 15.60 24.19 -14.69
N GLN A 63 16.85 24.65 -14.80
CA GLN A 63 17.22 26.04 -14.51
C GLN A 63 16.61 27.00 -15.54
N VAL A 64 16.67 26.66 -16.84
CA VAL A 64 16.01 27.43 -17.90
C VAL A 64 14.51 27.55 -17.66
N PHE A 65 13.86 26.44 -17.31
CA PHE A 65 12.43 26.42 -16.96
C PHE A 65 12.10 27.34 -15.78
N LYS A 66 12.86 27.26 -14.68
CA LYS A 66 12.69 28.13 -13.51
C LYS A 66 12.92 29.60 -13.84
N LEU A 67 13.92 29.88 -14.67
CA LEU A 67 14.22 31.25 -15.10
C LEU A 67 13.08 31.82 -15.94
N ARG A 68 12.58 31.02 -16.90
CA ARG A 68 11.41 31.38 -17.72
C ARG A 68 10.18 31.67 -16.84
N ALA A 69 9.86 30.79 -15.91
CA ALA A 69 8.73 30.97 -15.00
C ALA A 69 8.82 32.27 -14.18
N LYS A 70 10.01 32.60 -13.64
CA LYS A 70 10.25 33.84 -12.92
C LYS A 70 10.11 35.08 -13.83
N ARG A 71 10.61 35.01 -15.07
CA ARG A 71 10.48 36.12 -16.04
C ARG A 71 9.04 36.30 -16.48
N CYS A 72 8.32 35.21 -16.76
CA CYS A 72 6.90 35.24 -17.09
C CYS A 72 6.09 35.95 -15.97
N GLN A 73 6.33 35.62 -14.72
CA GLN A 73 5.66 36.25 -13.59
C GLN A 73 5.99 37.74 -13.45
N ARG A 74 7.24 38.17 -13.78
CA ARG A 74 7.67 39.59 -13.66
C ARG A 74 7.20 40.45 -14.84
N ILE A 75 7.29 39.93 -16.07
CA ILE A 75 7.05 40.69 -17.31
C ILE A 75 5.57 40.61 -17.67
N LEU A 76 4.98 39.43 -17.67
CA LEU A 76 3.60 39.19 -18.11
C LEU A 76 2.58 39.14 -16.97
N GLN A 77 3.03 39.32 -15.73
CA GLN A 77 2.21 39.25 -14.50
C GLN A 77 1.31 38.00 -14.43
N SER A 78 1.63 36.96 -15.18
CA SER A 78 0.89 35.70 -15.27
C SER A 78 1.76 34.53 -14.90
N LYS A 79 1.19 33.53 -14.24
CA LYS A 79 1.91 32.28 -13.96
C LYS A 79 2.10 31.43 -15.22
N ARG A 80 1.21 31.55 -16.20
CA ARG A 80 1.21 30.80 -17.47
C ARG A 80 0.65 31.67 -18.61
N THR A 81 1.21 31.47 -19.77
CA THR A 81 0.87 32.22 -20.97
C THR A 81 0.06 31.42 -21.99
N ASN A 82 -0.30 30.16 -21.65
CA ASN A 82 -0.97 29.21 -22.57
C ASN A 82 -0.27 29.10 -23.95
N SER A 83 1.04 29.22 -23.94
CA SER A 83 1.87 29.18 -25.15
C SER A 83 2.67 27.89 -25.25
N ILE A 84 3.26 27.69 -26.44
CA ILE A 84 4.08 26.50 -26.74
C ILE A 84 5.23 26.37 -25.74
N SER A 85 5.88 27.49 -25.37
CA SER A 85 7.02 27.49 -24.46
C SER A 85 6.66 27.11 -23.01
N ASP A 86 5.37 27.11 -22.62
CA ASP A 86 4.93 26.69 -21.29
C ASP A 86 5.16 25.19 -21.06
N LYS A 87 4.95 24.38 -22.11
CA LYS A 87 4.98 22.91 -22.01
C LYS A 87 6.19 22.29 -22.70
N SER A 88 6.82 22.98 -23.67
CA SER A 88 7.87 22.40 -24.49
C SER A 88 9.15 22.09 -23.69
N ILE A 89 9.54 22.95 -22.74
CA ILE A 89 10.73 22.73 -21.89
C ILE A 89 10.47 21.51 -20.97
N GLU A 90 9.27 21.41 -20.41
CA GLU A 90 8.89 20.29 -19.55
C GLU A 90 8.87 18.96 -20.34
N GLN A 91 8.30 18.99 -21.54
CA GLN A 91 8.28 17.84 -22.44
C GLN A 91 9.72 17.43 -22.84
N ARG A 92 10.62 18.38 -23.02
CA ARG A 92 12.04 18.10 -23.29
C ARG A 92 12.71 17.43 -22.13
N ILE A 93 12.50 17.92 -20.88
CA ILE A 93 13.05 17.30 -19.67
C ILE A 93 12.54 15.85 -19.58
N ALA A 94 11.23 15.61 -19.77
CA ALA A 94 10.67 14.28 -19.79
C ALA A 94 11.28 13.38 -20.87
N PHE A 95 11.52 13.94 -22.08
CA PHE A 95 12.15 13.23 -23.17
C PHE A 95 13.62 12.87 -22.91
N ILE A 96 14.39 13.76 -22.26
CA ILE A 96 15.76 13.46 -21.83
C ILE A 96 15.76 12.31 -20.83
N TYR A 97 14.84 12.32 -19.82
CA TYR A 97 14.67 11.20 -18.91
C TYR A 97 14.34 9.90 -19.64
N GLN A 98 13.39 9.92 -20.56
CA GLN A 98 13.01 8.72 -21.34
C GLN A 98 14.18 8.16 -22.16
N ARG A 99 14.98 9.00 -22.79
CA ARG A 99 16.19 8.57 -23.50
C ARG A 99 17.22 7.97 -22.56
N GLY A 100 17.38 8.58 -21.37
CA GLY A 100 18.29 8.08 -20.35
C GLY A 100 17.87 6.73 -19.78
N THR A 101 16.59 6.54 -19.48
CA THR A 101 16.04 5.26 -18.99
C THR A 101 16.16 4.15 -20.04
N ASN A 102 15.97 4.46 -21.32
CA ASN A 102 16.15 3.50 -22.40
C ASN A 102 17.64 3.10 -22.58
N LYS A 103 18.58 4.02 -22.33
CA LYS A 103 20.02 3.73 -22.43
C LYS A 103 20.56 3.03 -21.19
N PHE A 104 20.05 3.36 -20.01
CA PHE A 104 20.49 2.82 -18.72
C PHE A 104 19.32 2.15 -17.97
N PRO A 105 18.76 1.05 -18.49
CA PRO A 105 17.55 0.42 -17.93
C PRO A 105 17.77 -0.13 -16.53
N ARG A 106 19.00 -0.47 -16.15
CA ARG A 106 19.33 -1.08 -14.85
C ARG A 106 19.42 -0.07 -13.69
N ASP A 107 19.51 1.22 -13.98
CA ASP A 107 19.64 2.24 -12.93
C ASP A 107 18.29 2.65 -12.35
N LEU A 108 17.89 2.00 -11.26
CA LEU A 108 16.64 2.29 -10.54
C LEU A 108 16.59 3.70 -9.96
N LYS A 109 17.74 4.29 -9.60
CA LYS A 109 17.80 5.66 -9.07
C LYS A 109 17.39 6.66 -10.14
N PHE A 110 17.85 6.47 -11.37
CA PHE A 110 17.49 7.33 -12.50
C PHE A 110 15.99 7.20 -12.83
N TRP A 111 15.41 5.99 -12.79
CA TRP A 111 13.98 5.76 -12.94
C TRP A 111 13.17 6.46 -11.84
N ALA A 112 13.62 6.37 -10.58
CA ALA A 112 12.96 7.05 -9.47
C ALA A 112 12.96 8.58 -9.65
N MET A 113 14.04 9.15 -10.16
CA MET A 113 14.12 10.58 -10.47
C MET A 113 13.15 10.98 -11.59
N TYR A 114 13.04 10.16 -12.63
CA TYR A 114 12.07 10.37 -13.71
C TYR A 114 10.63 10.33 -13.19
N LEU A 115 10.27 9.31 -12.41
CA LEU A 115 8.94 9.20 -11.81
C LEU A 115 8.64 10.38 -10.88
N ASN A 116 9.60 10.78 -10.04
CA ASN A 116 9.44 11.93 -9.16
C ASN A 116 9.24 13.24 -9.94
N PHE A 117 9.96 13.41 -11.06
CA PHE A 117 9.74 14.54 -11.95
C PHE A 117 8.31 14.54 -12.50
N LEU A 118 7.85 13.42 -13.06
CA LEU A 118 6.50 13.30 -13.61
C LEU A 118 5.40 13.53 -12.55
N LYS A 119 5.59 13.00 -11.35
CA LYS A 119 4.65 13.22 -10.22
C LYS A 119 4.59 14.68 -9.78
N LYS A 120 5.72 15.40 -9.78
CA LYS A 120 5.77 16.84 -9.45
C LYS A 120 5.05 17.72 -10.45
N MET A 121 4.96 17.29 -11.72
CA MET A 121 4.19 17.98 -12.75
C MET A 121 2.68 17.93 -12.48
N GLY A 122 2.24 17.01 -11.65
CA GLY A 122 0.87 16.91 -11.13
C GLY A 122 -0.16 16.75 -12.27
N THR A 123 -1.16 17.66 -12.27
CA THR A 123 -2.27 17.64 -13.23
C THR A 123 -1.86 17.86 -14.69
N GLU A 124 -0.66 18.40 -14.94
CA GLU A 124 -0.16 18.62 -16.30
C GLU A 124 0.39 17.37 -16.95
N THR A 125 0.84 16.42 -16.11
CA THR A 125 1.28 15.13 -16.60
C THR A 125 0.09 14.20 -16.68
N SER A 126 -0.18 13.70 -17.87
CA SER A 126 -1.22 12.70 -18.04
C SER A 126 -0.93 11.46 -17.19
N TYR A 127 -1.93 10.99 -16.43
CA TYR A 127 -1.91 9.70 -15.74
C TYR A 127 -1.36 8.59 -16.63
N LYS A 128 -1.75 8.54 -17.89
CA LYS A 128 -1.27 7.58 -18.89
C LYS A 128 0.26 7.56 -19.03
N LYS A 129 0.93 8.73 -18.98
CA LYS A 129 2.41 8.79 -19.08
C LYS A 129 3.08 8.14 -17.90
N VAL A 130 2.63 8.47 -16.67
CA VAL A 130 3.20 7.89 -15.45
C VAL A 130 2.96 6.38 -15.42
N HIS A 131 1.75 5.94 -15.76
CA HIS A 131 1.40 4.54 -15.84
C HIS A 131 2.24 3.78 -16.90
N THR A 132 2.46 4.38 -18.06
CA THR A 132 3.34 3.80 -19.11
C THR A 132 4.78 3.62 -18.60
N VAL A 133 5.30 4.61 -17.86
CA VAL A 133 6.65 4.54 -17.29
C VAL A 133 6.73 3.45 -16.21
N TYR A 134 5.71 3.32 -15.33
CA TYR A 134 5.65 2.22 -14.38
C TYR A 134 5.58 0.86 -15.07
N ASN A 135 4.76 0.72 -16.10
CA ASN A 135 4.67 -0.54 -16.86
C ASN A 135 6.00 -0.91 -17.52
N GLN A 136 6.73 0.05 -18.08
CA GLN A 136 8.07 -0.20 -18.63
C GLN A 136 9.04 -0.64 -17.53
N LEU A 137 9.03 0.05 -16.39
CA LEU A 137 9.90 -0.25 -15.26
C LEU A 137 9.60 -1.65 -14.67
N LEU A 138 8.33 -2.01 -14.50
CA LEU A 138 7.92 -3.31 -13.99
C LEU A 138 8.26 -4.46 -14.94
N ARG A 139 8.20 -4.22 -16.28
CA ARG A 139 8.67 -5.21 -17.28
C ARG A 139 10.15 -5.47 -17.19
N LEU A 140 10.95 -4.45 -16.89
CA LEU A 140 12.42 -4.56 -16.81
C LEU A 140 12.87 -5.12 -15.44
N HIS A 141 12.13 -4.84 -14.38
CA HIS A 141 12.47 -5.20 -13.00
C HIS A 141 11.31 -5.88 -12.27
N PRO A 142 10.80 -7.03 -12.72
CA PRO A 142 9.65 -7.71 -12.13
C PRO A 142 9.92 -8.19 -10.69
N ASN A 143 11.17 -8.52 -10.36
CA ASN A 143 11.57 -9.03 -9.05
C ASN A 143 11.80 -7.91 -8.01
N ASN A 144 11.67 -6.65 -8.39
CA ASN A 144 11.87 -5.55 -7.46
C ASN A 144 10.55 -5.17 -6.77
N VAL A 145 10.39 -5.62 -5.55
CA VAL A 145 9.20 -5.40 -4.71
C VAL A 145 8.92 -3.92 -4.48
N ASP A 146 9.96 -3.09 -4.29
CA ASP A 146 9.79 -1.66 -4.02
C ASP A 146 9.15 -0.90 -5.17
N VAL A 147 9.38 -1.34 -6.40
CA VAL A 147 8.75 -0.77 -7.60
C VAL A 147 7.25 -1.07 -7.61
N TRP A 148 6.86 -2.30 -7.29
CA TRP A 148 5.45 -2.70 -7.19
C TRP A 148 4.73 -1.88 -6.12
N ILE A 149 5.32 -1.76 -4.93
CA ILE A 149 4.77 -0.97 -3.83
C ILE A 149 4.66 0.51 -4.23
N SER A 150 5.68 1.08 -4.89
CA SER A 150 5.64 2.47 -5.36
C SER A 150 4.54 2.71 -6.40
N CYS A 151 4.32 1.75 -7.30
CA CYS A 151 3.24 1.80 -8.28
C CYS A 151 1.87 1.73 -7.59
N ALA A 152 1.67 0.78 -6.68
CA ALA A 152 0.44 0.62 -5.92
C ALA A 152 0.11 1.87 -5.08
N LYS A 153 1.09 2.44 -4.39
CA LYS A 153 0.93 3.68 -3.62
C LYS A 153 0.54 4.86 -4.52
N TYR A 154 1.11 4.97 -5.69
CA TYR A 154 0.74 6.03 -6.64
C TYR A 154 -0.71 5.91 -7.08
N GLU A 155 -1.18 4.71 -7.42
CA GLU A 155 -2.58 4.47 -7.79
C GLU A 155 -3.55 4.80 -6.64
N TYR A 156 -3.19 4.41 -5.42
CA TYR A 156 -4.01 4.61 -4.24
C TYR A 156 -4.02 6.04 -3.73
N GLU A 157 -2.84 6.65 -3.54
CA GLU A 157 -2.69 7.96 -2.88
C GLU A 157 -3.06 9.12 -3.81
N THR A 158 -2.68 9.02 -5.10
CA THR A 158 -2.84 10.13 -6.04
C THR A 158 -4.18 10.07 -6.78
N HIS A 159 -4.61 8.87 -7.16
CA HIS A 159 -5.80 8.69 -8.01
C HIS A 159 -6.98 8.04 -7.29
N ALA A 160 -6.79 7.58 -6.05
CA ALA A 160 -7.80 6.83 -5.28
C ALA A 160 -8.39 5.64 -6.08
N ASN A 161 -7.59 5.06 -6.98
CA ASN A 161 -8.00 3.94 -7.82
C ASN A 161 -7.70 2.61 -7.12
N PHE A 162 -8.64 2.15 -6.29
CA PHE A 162 -8.51 0.92 -5.50
C PHE A 162 -8.45 -0.33 -6.36
N LYS A 163 -9.22 -0.38 -7.46
CA LYS A 163 -9.25 -1.52 -8.38
C LYS A 163 -7.89 -1.72 -9.06
N SER A 164 -7.32 -0.65 -9.61
CA SER A 164 -5.98 -0.70 -10.21
C SER A 164 -4.91 -1.08 -9.20
N CYS A 165 -4.99 -0.54 -7.97
CA CYS A 165 -4.06 -0.85 -6.89
C CYS A 165 -4.06 -2.35 -6.54
N ARG A 166 -5.24 -2.98 -6.41
CA ARG A 166 -5.38 -4.43 -6.19
C ARG A 166 -4.74 -5.24 -7.30
N VAL A 167 -5.02 -4.88 -8.56
CA VAL A 167 -4.42 -5.55 -9.73
C VAL A 167 -2.90 -5.45 -9.71
N VAL A 168 -2.35 -4.30 -9.31
CA VAL A 168 -0.89 -4.11 -9.18
C VAL A 168 -0.33 -5.03 -8.10
N PHE A 169 -0.96 -5.10 -6.90
CA PHE A 169 -0.51 -6.01 -5.84
C PHE A 169 -0.61 -7.49 -6.26
N GLN A 170 -1.74 -7.91 -6.84
CA GLN A 170 -1.94 -9.27 -7.30
C GLN A 170 -0.93 -9.68 -8.38
N ASN A 171 -0.64 -8.79 -9.33
CA ASN A 171 0.40 -9.04 -10.34
C ASN A 171 1.80 -9.06 -9.71
N GLY A 172 2.09 -8.17 -8.76
CA GLY A 172 3.35 -8.18 -8.02
C GLY A 172 3.59 -9.49 -7.28
N LEU A 173 2.56 -10.04 -6.65
CA LEU A 173 2.60 -11.31 -5.92
C LEU A 173 2.77 -12.53 -6.83
N LYS A 174 2.28 -12.48 -8.08
CA LYS A 174 2.57 -13.54 -9.07
C LYS A 174 4.06 -13.65 -9.39
N PHE A 175 4.79 -12.53 -9.40
CA PHE A 175 6.23 -12.52 -9.65
C PHE A 175 7.07 -12.69 -8.38
N ASN A 176 6.57 -12.24 -7.23
CA ASN A 176 7.31 -12.23 -5.95
C ASN A 176 6.45 -12.82 -4.81
N PRO A 177 6.05 -14.09 -4.88
CA PRO A 177 5.23 -14.72 -3.85
C PRO A 177 6.00 -14.92 -2.53
N ASP A 178 7.32 -14.96 -2.60
CA ASP A 178 8.26 -15.15 -1.48
C ASP A 178 8.53 -13.86 -0.68
N SER A 179 7.98 -12.72 -1.09
CA SER A 179 8.24 -11.44 -0.44
C SER A 179 7.25 -11.10 0.67
N PRO A 180 7.62 -11.21 1.97
CA PRO A 180 6.74 -10.86 3.07
C PRO A 180 6.36 -9.38 3.08
N LYS A 181 7.26 -8.50 2.60
CA LYS A 181 7.04 -7.07 2.50
C LYS A 181 5.87 -6.72 1.57
N LEU A 182 5.72 -7.45 0.46
CA LEU A 182 4.64 -7.20 -0.50
C LEU A 182 3.28 -7.63 0.07
N TRP A 183 3.24 -8.78 0.75
CA TRP A 183 2.05 -9.26 1.46
C TRP A 183 1.63 -8.29 2.57
N TYR A 184 2.58 -7.84 3.38
CA TYR A 184 2.34 -6.87 4.45
C TYR A 184 1.74 -5.56 3.93
N GLU A 185 2.32 -4.97 2.86
CA GLU A 185 1.81 -3.73 2.27
C GLU A 185 0.43 -3.93 1.60
N TYR A 186 0.15 -5.13 1.09
CA TYR A 186 -1.18 -5.43 0.54
C TYR A 186 -2.24 -5.54 1.66
N ILE A 187 -1.97 -6.26 2.74
CA ILE A 187 -2.85 -6.29 3.92
C ILE A 187 -3.09 -4.87 4.45
N LYS A 188 -2.02 -4.09 4.62
CA LYS A 188 -2.10 -2.69 5.06
C LYS A 188 -2.96 -1.82 4.14
N PHE A 189 -2.87 -2.04 2.84
CA PHE A 189 -3.69 -1.33 1.86
C PHE A 189 -5.18 -1.65 2.05
N GLU A 190 -5.55 -2.93 2.18
CA GLU A 190 -6.96 -3.33 2.38
C GLU A 190 -7.52 -2.78 3.70
N LEU A 191 -6.77 -2.82 4.78
CA LEU A 191 -7.19 -2.22 6.06
C LEU A 191 -7.36 -0.70 5.96
N ASN A 192 -6.46 0.01 5.28
CA ASN A 192 -6.59 1.44 5.00
C ASN A 192 -7.84 1.74 4.16
N PHE A 193 -8.15 0.88 3.19
CA PHE A 193 -9.34 1.02 2.36
C PHE A 193 -10.61 0.92 3.20
N VAL A 194 -10.72 -0.13 4.03
CA VAL A 194 -11.87 -0.33 4.93
C VAL A 194 -12.00 0.85 5.93
N THR A 195 -10.88 1.29 6.52
CA THR A 195 -10.86 2.43 7.44
C THR A 195 -11.36 3.71 6.76
N LYS A 196 -10.97 3.97 5.52
CA LYS A 196 -11.47 5.12 4.75
C LYS A 196 -12.97 5.02 4.48
N LEU A 197 -13.47 3.82 4.16
CA LEU A 197 -14.92 3.61 3.97
C LEU A 197 -15.70 3.90 5.27
N ILE A 198 -15.25 3.36 6.39
CA ILE A 198 -15.89 3.59 7.71
C ILE A 198 -15.85 5.08 8.07
N ASN A 199 -14.71 5.75 7.89
CA ASN A 199 -14.58 7.17 8.20
C ASN A 199 -15.44 8.03 7.27
N ARG A 200 -15.52 7.70 5.99
CA ARG A 200 -16.41 8.38 5.04
C ARG A 200 -17.88 8.24 5.46
N ARG A 201 -18.28 7.04 5.85
CA ARG A 201 -19.62 6.77 6.39
C ARG A 201 -19.92 7.62 7.63
N ARG A 202 -18.97 7.69 8.57
CA ARG A 202 -19.10 8.50 9.80
C ARG A 202 -19.24 10.00 9.49
N VAL A 203 -18.46 10.52 8.55
CA VAL A 203 -18.50 11.94 8.14
C VAL A 203 -19.80 12.29 7.42
N MET A 204 -20.29 11.41 6.57
CA MET A 204 -21.55 11.63 5.82
C MET A 204 -22.79 11.48 6.70
N LYS A 205 -22.66 11.07 7.97
CA LYS A 205 -23.81 10.78 8.86
C LYS A 205 -24.84 9.88 8.18
N LEU A 206 -24.37 8.92 7.39
CA LEU A 206 -25.24 8.05 6.63
C LEU A 206 -26.16 7.28 7.60
N ILE A 207 -27.36 7.60 7.49
CA ILE A 207 -28.68 7.12 7.85
C ILE A 207 -28.68 5.88 8.77
N ASN A 208 -29.55 5.90 9.76
CA ASN A 208 -29.85 4.78 10.65
C ASN A 208 -30.12 3.49 9.83
N GLU A 209 -29.70 2.36 10.35
CA GLU A 209 -29.80 1.04 9.70
C GLU A 209 -31.16 0.75 9.07
N ARG A 210 -32.23 1.21 9.72
CA ARG A 210 -33.61 1.05 9.25
C ARG A 210 -33.95 1.85 7.99
N GLU A 211 -33.39 3.04 7.83
CA GLU A 211 -33.59 3.86 6.62
C GLU A 211 -32.77 3.32 5.46
N GLN A 212 -31.59 2.73 5.72
CA GLN A 212 -30.78 2.06 4.70
C GLN A 212 -31.44 0.77 4.20
N GLU A 213 -32.07 -0.02 5.05
CA GLU A 213 -32.83 -1.21 4.63
C GLU A 213 -34.05 -0.82 3.78
N LEU A 214 -34.74 0.26 4.15
CA LEU A 214 -35.87 0.79 3.34
C LEU A 214 -35.41 1.33 2.00
N ASP A 215 -34.29 2.04 1.94
CA ASP A 215 -33.72 2.53 0.68
C ASP A 215 -33.23 1.40 -0.21
N MET A 216 -32.60 0.36 0.33
CA MET A 216 -32.24 -0.85 -0.42
C MET A 216 -33.45 -1.59 -0.98
N LEU A 217 -34.53 -1.74 -0.19
CA LEU A 217 -35.77 -2.33 -0.64
C LEU A 217 -36.46 -1.52 -1.74
N ASN A 218 -36.39 -0.19 -1.63
CA ASN A 218 -36.91 0.71 -2.65
C ASN A 218 -36.06 0.67 -3.95
N GLU A 219 -34.73 0.61 -3.86
CA GLU A 219 -33.85 0.50 -5.03
C GLU A 219 -33.97 -0.87 -5.72
N GLN A 220 -34.08 -1.97 -4.96
CA GLN A 220 -34.37 -3.28 -5.52
C GLN A 220 -35.73 -3.32 -6.23
N SER A 221 -36.74 -2.65 -5.69
CA SER A 221 -38.06 -2.54 -6.33
C SER A 221 -38.05 -1.64 -7.56
N GLN A 222 -37.15 -0.65 -7.64
CA GLN A 222 -36.95 0.19 -8.82
C GLN A 222 -36.09 -0.51 -9.90
N SER A 223 -35.06 -1.23 -9.52
CA SER A 223 -34.23 -1.98 -10.47
C SER A 223 -35.02 -3.13 -11.14
N THR A 224 -35.91 -3.79 -10.39
CA THR A 224 -36.84 -4.77 -10.98
C THR A 224 -37.86 -4.13 -11.92
N LYS A 225 -38.36 -2.93 -11.64
CA LYS A 225 -39.25 -2.16 -12.56
C LYS A 225 -38.51 -1.68 -13.79
N ASN A 226 -37.26 -1.25 -13.67
CA ASN A 226 -36.42 -0.83 -14.79
C ASN A 226 -35.97 -2.02 -15.66
N ALA A 227 -35.72 -3.19 -15.08
CA ALA A 227 -35.43 -4.40 -15.85
C ALA A 227 -36.63 -4.95 -16.67
N VAL A 228 -37.84 -4.63 -16.24
CA VAL A 228 -39.06 -4.95 -17.01
C VAL A 228 -39.32 -3.96 -18.15
N ASN A 229 -38.92 -2.69 -17.97
CA ASN A 229 -39.09 -1.64 -18.99
C ASN A 229 -37.94 -1.55 -20.01
N SER A 230 -36.77 -2.15 -19.74
CA SER A 230 -35.62 -2.15 -20.68
C SER A 230 -35.64 -3.25 -21.74
N LYS A 231 -36.74 -4.03 -21.84
CA LYS A 231 -36.93 -5.02 -22.91
C LYS A 231 -37.57 -4.48 -24.18
N SER A 232 -37.74 -3.17 -24.29
CA SER A 232 -38.32 -2.55 -25.49
C SER A 232 -37.65 -1.22 -25.82
N MET A 233 -36.39 -1.26 -26.18
CA MET A 233 -35.70 -0.27 -27.01
C MET A 233 -34.31 -0.78 -27.34
N ASP A 234 -34.23 -1.66 -28.32
CA ASP A 234 -33.09 -1.76 -29.20
C ASP A 234 -33.14 -0.50 -30.07
N ASP A 235 -32.13 0.34 -29.98
CA ASP A 235 -31.58 0.98 -31.18
C ASP A 235 -30.26 1.71 -30.89
N ASP A 236 -29.30 1.40 -31.73
CA ASP A 236 -28.16 2.17 -32.24
C ASP A 236 -27.35 3.07 -31.27
N ASN A 237 -26.23 2.55 -30.81
CA ASN A 237 -25.04 3.39 -30.67
C ASN A 237 -23.77 2.63 -31.02
N GLU A 238 -23.23 3.00 -32.18
CA GLU A 238 -21.97 2.62 -32.74
C GLU A 238 -20.83 2.70 -31.71
N GLU A 239 -20.06 1.63 -31.63
CA GLU A 239 -18.85 1.50 -30.90
C GLU A 239 -17.77 2.43 -31.44
N ASN A 240 -17.54 3.55 -30.76
CA ASN A 240 -16.32 4.32 -30.93
C ASN A 240 -15.24 3.82 -29.94
N GLU A 241 -14.40 2.93 -30.40
CA GLU A 241 -13.34 2.23 -29.65
C GLU A 241 -12.18 3.12 -29.14
N ASN A 242 -12.23 4.43 -29.17
CA ASN A 242 -11.11 5.28 -28.74
C ASN A 242 -11.47 6.53 -27.93
N GLY A 243 -12.64 6.59 -27.35
CA GLY A 243 -13.07 7.72 -26.53
C GLY A 243 -12.69 7.56 -25.06
N ILE A 244 -11.70 8.33 -24.59
CA ILE A 244 -11.49 8.57 -23.16
C ILE A 244 -12.70 9.33 -22.64
N LYS A 245 -13.61 8.66 -21.93
CA LYS A 245 -14.69 9.35 -21.20
C LYS A 245 -14.06 10.19 -20.08
N VAL A 246 -14.04 11.48 -20.26
CA VAL A 246 -13.72 12.45 -19.21
C VAL A 246 -14.87 12.42 -18.20
N PRO A 247 -14.66 12.23 -16.90
CA PRO A 247 -15.74 12.23 -15.94
C PRO A 247 -16.33 13.64 -15.84
N SER A 248 -17.57 13.80 -16.25
CA SER A 248 -18.36 14.98 -15.96
C SER A 248 -19.00 14.82 -14.59
N THR A 249 -18.85 15.84 -13.79
CA THR A 249 -19.52 16.23 -12.53
C THR A 249 -20.46 15.23 -11.84
N GLY A 250 -20.24 15.05 -10.55
CA GLY A 250 -21.18 14.64 -9.47
C GLY A 250 -21.97 13.33 -9.64
N ASP A 251 -22.80 13.22 -10.66
CA ASP A 251 -23.66 12.04 -10.87
C ASP A 251 -22.91 10.82 -11.40
N ASN A 252 -21.86 11.01 -12.19
CA ASN A 252 -20.99 9.93 -12.66
C ASN A 252 -20.06 9.36 -11.56
N MET A 253 -19.96 10.02 -10.41
CA MET A 253 -19.25 9.45 -9.25
C MET A 253 -20.11 8.40 -8.53
N LYS A 254 -21.42 8.50 -8.54
CA LYS A 254 -22.32 7.48 -7.99
C LYS A 254 -22.21 6.17 -8.78
N ASP A 255 -22.23 6.25 -10.10
CA ASP A 255 -22.15 5.07 -10.96
C ASP A 255 -20.78 4.40 -10.89
N LYS A 256 -19.68 5.17 -10.77
CA LYS A 256 -18.32 4.60 -10.61
C LYS A 256 -18.01 4.07 -9.21
N LEU A 257 -18.69 4.55 -8.17
CA LEU A 257 -18.63 3.97 -6.82
C LEU A 257 -19.41 2.65 -6.75
N ASN A 258 -20.43 2.47 -7.60
CA ASN A 258 -21.16 1.21 -7.77
C ASN A 258 -20.35 0.15 -8.55
N GLU A 259 -19.34 0.54 -9.31
CA GLU A 259 -18.40 -0.36 -10.00
C GLU A 259 -17.27 -0.90 -9.10
N LEU A 260 -17.22 -0.57 -7.81
CA LEU A 260 -16.35 -1.27 -6.86
C LEU A 260 -17.02 -2.62 -6.53
N PRO A 261 -16.58 -3.75 -7.11
CA PRO A 261 -17.29 -5.03 -6.99
C PRO A 261 -17.32 -5.61 -5.56
N GLU A 262 -16.66 -4.95 -4.62
CA GLU A 262 -16.54 -5.36 -3.22
C GLU A 262 -16.90 -4.24 -2.24
N ALA A 263 -17.30 -3.09 -2.72
CA ALA A 263 -17.78 -1.97 -1.93
C ALA A 263 -18.86 -1.23 -2.69
N ASP A 264 -19.90 -1.96 -3.07
CA ASP A 264 -21.14 -1.34 -3.55
C ASP A 264 -21.64 -0.39 -2.48
N MET A 265 -21.98 0.84 -2.83
CA MET A 265 -22.53 1.81 -1.87
C MET A 265 -23.81 1.29 -1.23
N ASN A 266 -24.51 0.39 -1.92
CA ASN A 266 -25.68 -0.32 -1.41
C ASN A 266 -25.33 -1.41 -0.39
N MET A 267 -24.07 -1.84 -0.32
CA MET A 267 -23.54 -2.72 0.71
C MET A 267 -23.08 -1.99 1.98
N LEU A 268 -23.61 -0.81 2.26
CA LEU A 268 -23.32 -0.05 3.49
C LEU A 268 -24.11 -0.54 4.70
N GLY A 269 -24.40 -1.84 4.79
CA GLY A 269 -24.92 -2.50 5.96
C GLY A 269 -23.96 -2.43 7.16
N ASN A 270 -24.36 -2.97 8.28
CA ASN A 270 -23.51 -3.09 9.46
C ASN A 270 -22.27 -3.94 9.19
N ALA A 271 -21.20 -3.69 9.95
CA ALA A 271 -20.05 -4.58 9.99
C ALA A 271 -20.41 -6.04 10.35
N GLU A 272 -21.57 -6.27 10.96
CA GLU A 272 -22.09 -7.61 11.25
C GLU A 272 -22.69 -8.28 10.02
N THR A 273 -23.32 -7.51 9.12
CA THR A 273 -23.99 -8.01 7.91
C THR A 273 -22.99 -8.16 6.75
N TYR A 274 -21.95 -7.31 6.71
CA TYR A 274 -20.98 -7.31 5.61
C TYR A 274 -19.56 -7.62 6.11
N PRO A 275 -19.09 -8.85 5.91
CA PRO A 275 -17.77 -9.29 6.33
C PRO A 275 -16.62 -8.44 5.82
N ALA A 276 -16.73 -7.87 4.62
CA ALA A 276 -15.71 -6.99 4.04
C ALA A 276 -15.41 -5.76 4.92
N LEU A 277 -16.40 -5.22 5.65
CA LEU A 277 -16.22 -4.09 6.55
C LEU A 277 -15.54 -4.48 7.88
N ARG A 278 -15.51 -5.75 8.23
CA ARG A 278 -14.72 -6.25 9.37
C ARG A 278 -13.25 -6.40 9.03
N GLY A 279 -12.91 -6.41 7.74
CA GLY A 279 -11.56 -6.66 7.25
C GLY A 279 -11.30 -8.10 6.81
N ASP A 280 -12.33 -8.89 6.52
CA ASP A 280 -12.20 -10.31 6.14
C ASP A 280 -11.35 -10.49 4.87
N ILE A 281 -11.35 -9.51 3.96
CA ILE A 281 -10.46 -9.53 2.80
C ILE A 281 -8.98 -9.52 3.24
N ALA A 282 -8.64 -8.70 4.23
CA ALA A 282 -7.28 -8.68 4.76
C ALA A 282 -6.92 -9.99 5.47
N LEU A 283 -7.89 -10.66 6.12
CA LEU A 283 -7.71 -11.97 6.75
C LEU A 283 -7.51 -13.09 5.72
N THR A 284 -8.28 -13.11 4.64
CA THR A 284 -8.07 -14.08 3.55
C THR A 284 -6.72 -13.89 2.87
N ILE A 285 -6.27 -12.64 2.70
CA ILE A 285 -4.92 -12.36 2.19
C ILE A 285 -3.85 -12.87 3.18
N PHE A 286 -4.08 -12.72 4.49
CA PHE A 286 -3.20 -13.26 5.52
C PHE A 286 -3.08 -14.79 5.43
N ASP A 287 -4.19 -15.51 5.33
CA ASP A 287 -4.18 -16.97 5.22
C ASP A 287 -3.41 -17.46 3.99
N ILE A 288 -3.67 -16.84 2.84
CA ILE A 288 -2.94 -17.14 1.59
C ILE A 288 -1.46 -16.78 1.72
N ALA A 289 -1.14 -15.64 2.34
CA ALA A 289 0.24 -15.21 2.55
C ALA A 289 1.03 -16.21 3.40
N MET A 290 0.45 -16.69 4.51
CA MET A 290 1.11 -17.67 5.36
C MET A 290 1.36 -19.00 4.62
N ALA A 291 0.38 -19.48 3.85
CA ALA A 291 0.51 -20.69 3.05
C ALA A 291 1.61 -20.56 1.97
N GLU A 292 1.62 -19.46 1.22
CA GLU A 292 2.60 -19.26 0.15
C GLU A 292 4.02 -18.98 0.70
N LEU A 293 4.15 -18.12 1.73
CA LEU A 293 5.45 -17.83 2.36
C LEU A 293 6.07 -19.12 2.94
N GLY A 294 5.27 -19.98 3.57
CA GLY A 294 5.73 -21.26 4.09
C GLY A 294 6.27 -22.18 3.00
N LYS A 295 5.51 -22.36 1.90
CA LYS A 295 5.93 -23.17 0.74
C LYS A 295 7.23 -22.65 0.13
N HIS A 296 7.31 -21.35 -0.11
CA HIS A 296 8.49 -20.74 -0.73
C HIS A 296 9.72 -20.76 0.18
N TYR A 297 9.53 -20.60 1.49
CA TYR A 297 10.62 -20.72 2.47
C TYR A 297 11.21 -22.13 2.46
N ILE A 298 10.35 -23.16 2.53
CA ILE A 298 10.77 -24.56 2.47
C ILE A 298 11.49 -24.86 1.15
N ASN A 299 10.93 -24.45 0.00
CA ASN A 299 11.53 -24.70 -1.30
C ASN A 299 12.90 -24.01 -1.44
N LYS A 300 13.04 -22.80 -0.91
CA LYS A 300 14.29 -22.06 -0.93
C LYS A 300 15.36 -22.75 -0.09
N GLN A 301 15.01 -23.20 1.09
CA GLN A 301 15.94 -23.92 1.98
C GLN A 301 16.29 -25.31 1.42
N LYS A 302 15.33 -26.07 0.88
CA LYS A 302 15.61 -27.36 0.23
C LYS A 302 16.54 -27.22 -0.98
N GLY A 303 16.52 -26.09 -1.68
CA GLY A 303 17.47 -25.80 -2.76
C GLY A 303 18.93 -25.66 -2.27
N TYR A 304 19.14 -25.31 -1.02
CA TYR A 304 20.48 -25.26 -0.41
C TYR A 304 20.94 -26.64 0.14
N TYR A 305 20.01 -27.52 0.55
CA TYR A 305 20.28 -28.81 1.14
C TYR A 305 19.96 -29.93 0.10
N ALA A 306 20.88 -30.20 -0.83
CA ALA A 306 20.65 -31.14 -1.92
C ALA A 306 20.55 -32.63 -1.50
N ASN A 307 20.96 -33.00 -0.27
CA ASN A 307 20.90 -34.36 0.27
C ASN A 307 20.26 -34.30 1.67
N THR A 308 18.95 -34.51 1.74
CA THR A 308 18.19 -34.36 2.99
C THR A 308 17.98 -35.69 3.70
N ASP A 309 18.60 -35.82 4.87
CA ASP A 309 18.22 -36.80 5.89
C ASP A 309 16.91 -36.37 6.57
N SER A 310 16.11 -37.29 7.04
CA SER A 310 14.82 -37.03 7.71
C SER A 310 14.90 -36.15 8.96
N SER A 311 16.09 -36.02 9.56
CA SER A 311 16.37 -35.11 10.68
C SER A 311 16.38 -33.66 10.26
N ILE A 312 16.91 -33.37 9.08
CA ILE A 312 17.01 -32.01 8.49
C ILE A 312 15.61 -31.50 8.12
N ASP A 313 14.72 -32.37 7.64
CA ASP A 313 13.33 -31.98 7.32
C ASP A 313 12.56 -31.50 8.57
N LYS A 314 12.80 -32.10 9.74
CA LYS A 314 12.17 -31.65 11.01
C LYS A 314 12.71 -30.29 11.49
N GLU A 315 14.01 -30.09 11.37
CA GLU A 315 14.64 -28.82 11.75
C GLU A 315 14.17 -27.69 10.81
N LEU A 316 14.12 -27.97 9.52
CA LEU A 316 13.58 -27.04 8.50
C LEU A 316 12.12 -26.68 8.77
N GLN A 317 11.28 -27.64 9.19
CA GLN A 317 9.91 -27.37 9.59
C GLN A 317 9.84 -26.43 10.81
N LYS A 318 10.70 -26.60 11.81
CA LYS A 318 10.77 -25.72 12.98
C LYS A 318 11.18 -24.29 12.58
N GLU A 319 12.21 -24.15 11.76
CA GLU A 319 12.65 -22.84 11.25
C GLU A 319 11.55 -22.15 10.45
N THR A 320 10.81 -22.92 9.62
CA THR A 320 9.68 -22.40 8.85
C THR A 320 8.57 -21.90 9.76
N VAL A 321 8.22 -22.64 10.80
CA VAL A 321 7.19 -22.24 11.78
C VAL A 321 7.64 -20.97 12.52
N GLN A 322 8.89 -20.90 12.92
CA GLN A 322 9.43 -19.70 13.57
C GLN A 322 9.38 -18.47 12.66
N TYR A 323 9.79 -18.64 11.38
CA TYR A 323 9.74 -17.58 10.39
C TYR A 323 8.30 -17.07 10.16
N LEU A 324 7.34 -17.98 9.99
CA LEU A 324 5.93 -17.62 9.82
C LEU A 324 5.36 -16.92 11.05
N TYR A 325 5.79 -17.36 12.25
CA TYR A 325 5.38 -16.73 13.49
C TYR A 325 5.87 -15.29 13.61
N GLU A 326 7.13 -15.01 13.28
CA GLU A 326 7.68 -13.65 13.25
C GLU A 326 6.88 -12.76 12.29
N LYS A 327 6.50 -13.27 11.12
CA LYS A 327 5.67 -12.53 10.16
C LYS A 327 4.24 -12.31 10.65
N SER A 328 3.67 -13.26 11.36
CA SER A 328 2.36 -13.11 12.02
C SER A 328 2.39 -12.01 13.09
N LEU A 329 3.47 -11.92 13.88
CA LEU A 329 3.63 -10.85 14.87
C LEU A 329 3.70 -9.46 14.22
N GLU A 330 4.41 -9.31 13.09
CA GLU A 330 4.44 -8.06 12.33
C GLU A 330 3.02 -7.64 11.89
N ILE A 331 2.19 -8.60 11.49
CA ILE A 331 0.80 -8.36 11.07
C ILE A 331 -0.09 -8.04 12.27
N ILE A 332 0.08 -8.70 13.42
CA ILE A 332 -0.64 -8.34 14.65
C ILE A 332 -0.30 -6.90 15.08
N GLN A 333 0.97 -6.52 15.02
CA GLN A 333 1.39 -5.13 15.29
C GLN A 333 0.78 -4.14 14.27
N LEU A 334 0.58 -4.57 13.03
CA LEU A 334 -0.13 -3.77 12.04
C LEU A 334 -1.59 -3.56 12.45
N PHE A 335 -2.29 -4.62 12.87
CA PHE A 335 -3.69 -4.52 13.30
C PHE A 335 -3.88 -3.58 14.50
N ASP A 336 -2.92 -3.54 15.42
CA ASP A 336 -2.94 -2.63 16.56
C ASP A 336 -3.01 -1.15 16.16
N GLN A 337 -2.50 -0.77 14.97
CA GLN A 337 -2.50 0.61 14.48
C GLN A 337 -3.89 1.08 14.03
N PHE A 338 -4.81 0.17 13.69
CA PHE A 338 -6.13 0.48 13.12
C PHE A 338 -7.22 0.56 14.20
N LYS A 339 -7.26 1.67 14.93
CA LYS A 339 -8.21 1.87 16.06
C LYS A 339 -9.68 1.85 15.64
N ASP A 340 -9.99 2.20 14.40
CA ASP A 340 -11.35 2.27 13.87
C ASP A 340 -11.94 0.91 13.48
N LEU A 341 -11.11 -0.13 13.40
CA LEU A 341 -11.50 -1.50 13.05
C LEU A 341 -11.72 -2.36 14.31
N GLN A 342 -12.39 -3.49 14.13
CA GLN A 342 -12.56 -4.51 15.17
C GLN A 342 -11.25 -5.32 15.33
N ARG A 343 -10.25 -4.71 16.00
CA ARG A 343 -8.90 -5.28 16.17
C ARG A 343 -8.93 -6.66 16.83
N ASP A 344 -9.81 -6.82 17.84
CA ASP A 344 -9.94 -8.09 18.57
C ASP A 344 -10.37 -9.23 17.64
N TYR A 345 -11.27 -8.96 16.69
CA TYR A 345 -11.70 -9.91 15.68
C TYR A 345 -10.53 -10.31 14.75
N LEU A 346 -9.77 -9.31 14.26
CA LEU A 346 -8.63 -9.55 13.36
C LEU A 346 -7.53 -10.38 14.04
N ILE A 347 -7.18 -10.03 15.29
CA ILE A 347 -6.16 -10.76 16.05
C ILE A 347 -6.66 -12.17 16.42
N ASN A 348 -7.93 -12.30 16.79
CA ASN A 348 -8.50 -13.61 17.10
C ASN A 348 -8.43 -14.56 15.89
N HIS A 349 -8.66 -14.07 14.66
CA HIS A 349 -8.49 -14.87 13.46
C HIS A 349 -7.06 -15.43 13.33
N VAL A 350 -6.04 -14.59 13.54
CA VAL A 350 -4.63 -15.02 13.53
C VAL A 350 -4.37 -16.09 14.60
N ILE A 351 -4.92 -15.90 15.80
CA ILE A 351 -4.80 -16.89 16.89
C ILE A 351 -5.44 -18.22 16.49
N GLN A 352 -6.64 -18.18 15.90
CA GLN A 352 -7.34 -19.39 15.44
C GLN A 352 -6.60 -20.08 14.28
N PHE A 353 -6.04 -19.33 13.34
CA PHE A 353 -5.18 -19.88 12.30
C PHE A 353 -4.03 -20.70 12.91
N TRP A 354 -3.31 -20.13 13.89
CA TRP A 354 -2.22 -20.85 14.55
C TRP A 354 -2.69 -22.06 15.32
N LYS A 355 -3.84 -22.02 15.98
CA LYS A 355 -4.40 -23.15 16.71
C LYS A 355 -4.83 -24.30 15.81
N ASN A 356 -5.46 -23.98 14.66
CA ASN A 356 -6.00 -24.98 13.76
C ASN A 356 -4.92 -25.64 12.88
N GLU A 357 -3.98 -24.85 12.36
CA GLU A 357 -3.00 -25.35 11.39
C GLU A 357 -1.70 -25.83 12.00
N HIS A 358 -1.24 -25.20 13.08
CA HIS A 358 0.09 -25.44 13.60
C HIS A 358 0.14 -26.07 14.98
N PHE A 359 -0.96 -26.13 15.73
CA PHE A 359 -0.97 -26.77 17.05
C PHE A 359 -1.47 -28.22 17.03
N SER A 360 -0.85 -29.07 16.22
CA SER A 360 -0.88 -30.50 16.51
C SER A 360 -0.09 -30.78 17.81
N VAL A 361 -0.45 -31.87 18.51
CA VAL A 361 0.16 -32.24 19.81
C VAL A 361 1.69 -32.32 19.76
N SER A 362 2.27 -32.59 18.59
CA SER A 362 3.71 -32.62 18.35
C SER A 362 4.36 -31.23 18.35
N VAL A 363 3.71 -30.23 17.78
CA VAL A 363 4.28 -28.87 17.66
C VAL A 363 4.22 -28.11 18.99
N SER A 364 3.22 -28.38 19.83
CA SER A 364 3.13 -27.77 21.18
C SER A 364 4.32 -28.14 22.08
N ASN A 365 4.90 -29.33 21.89
CA ASN A 365 6.06 -29.79 22.65
C ASN A 365 7.40 -29.34 22.03
N ASP A 366 7.44 -29.22 20.70
CA ASP A 366 8.67 -28.86 19.98
C ASP A 366 8.99 -27.37 20.03
N MET A 367 7.97 -26.50 20.18
CA MET A 367 8.11 -25.05 20.21
C MET A 367 7.29 -24.38 21.33
N PRO A 368 7.66 -24.59 22.59
CA PRO A 368 6.90 -24.13 23.75
C PRO A 368 6.82 -22.60 23.86
N GLU A 369 7.81 -21.88 23.33
CA GLU A 369 7.82 -20.43 23.37
C GLU A 369 6.73 -19.82 22.48
N ILE A 370 6.61 -20.28 21.23
CA ILE A 370 5.60 -19.80 20.30
C ILE A 370 4.20 -20.14 20.80
N TYR A 371 4.04 -21.41 21.28
CA TYR A 371 2.78 -21.85 21.86
C TYR A 371 2.34 -20.97 23.04
N SER A 372 3.29 -20.66 23.95
CA SER A 372 3.01 -19.80 25.10
C SER A 372 2.66 -18.39 24.71
N ASP A 373 3.31 -17.81 23.68
CA ASP A 373 3.02 -16.46 23.20
C ASP A 373 1.61 -16.34 22.62
N ILE A 374 1.19 -17.32 21.83
CA ILE A 374 -0.15 -17.31 21.23
C ILE A 374 -1.22 -17.44 22.31
N ILE A 375 -1.02 -18.31 23.30
CA ILE A 375 -1.94 -18.45 24.43
C ILE A 375 -2.00 -17.13 25.24
N VAL A 376 -0.83 -16.54 25.52
CA VAL A 376 -0.80 -15.26 26.23
C VAL A 376 -1.51 -14.18 25.42
N THR A 377 -1.29 -14.11 24.10
CA THR A 377 -1.98 -13.15 23.23
C THR A 377 -3.49 -13.34 23.26
N GLU A 378 -3.98 -14.58 23.24
CA GLU A 378 -5.42 -14.89 23.36
C GLU A 378 -5.98 -14.49 24.72
N VAL A 379 -5.33 -14.91 25.80
CA VAL A 379 -5.79 -14.66 27.17
C VAL A 379 -5.78 -13.15 27.47
N THR A 380 -4.83 -12.43 26.92
CA THR A 380 -4.67 -10.98 27.15
C THR A 380 -5.39 -10.11 26.13
N LEU A 381 -6.05 -10.68 25.13
CA LEU A 381 -6.70 -9.92 24.04
C LEU A 381 -7.66 -8.86 24.58
N LEU A 382 -8.49 -9.21 25.57
CA LEU A 382 -9.44 -8.28 26.18
C LEU A 382 -8.76 -7.16 26.98
N LEU A 383 -7.54 -7.36 27.44
CA LEU A 383 -6.75 -6.41 28.23
C LEU A 383 -5.80 -5.57 27.37
N ARG A 384 -5.54 -5.99 26.12
CA ARG A 384 -4.51 -5.43 25.25
C ARG A 384 -4.62 -3.92 25.02
N TYR A 385 -5.84 -3.39 24.98
CA TYR A 385 -6.10 -1.98 24.71
C TYR A 385 -6.60 -1.19 25.93
N MET A 386 -6.54 -1.79 27.12
CA MET A 386 -6.95 -1.14 28.35
C MET A 386 -5.75 -0.50 29.05
N ASP A 387 -5.99 0.71 29.57
CA ASP A 387 -5.05 1.36 30.48
C ASP A 387 -5.52 1.13 31.94
N ILE A 388 -4.65 1.36 32.91
CA ILE A 388 -4.97 1.19 34.34
C ILE A 388 -6.23 1.97 34.73
N LYS A 389 -6.40 3.19 34.21
CA LYS A 389 -7.57 4.05 34.50
C LYS A 389 -8.87 3.37 34.15
N ASN A 390 -8.91 2.72 33.00
CA ASN A 390 -10.10 2.08 32.44
C ASN A 390 -10.11 0.56 32.65
N LEU A 391 -9.31 0.06 33.61
CA LEU A 391 -9.21 -1.37 33.88
C LEU A 391 -10.54 -1.90 34.40
N ASP A 392 -11.12 -2.86 33.68
CA ASP A 392 -12.30 -3.60 34.01
C ASP A 392 -11.91 -4.89 34.75
N TYR A 393 -12.39 -5.01 36.02
CA TYR A 393 -12.04 -6.17 36.86
C TYR A 393 -12.64 -7.47 36.33
N ASP A 394 -13.81 -7.43 35.71
CA ASP A 394 -14.47 -8.62 35.15
C ASP A 394 -13.66 -9.20 34.02
N LYS A 395 -13.15 -8.35 33.15
CA LYS A 395 -12.26 -8.77 32.03
C LYS A 395 -10.91 -9.27 32.55
N LEU A 396 -10.35 -8.63 33.58
CA LEU A 396 -9.13 -9.12 34.21
C LEU A 396 -9.34 -10.50 34.84
N GLN A 397 -10.46 -10.71 35.56
CA GLN A 397 -10.81 -11.99 36.16
C GLN A 397 -11.00 -13.08 35.09
N LEU A 398 -11.65 -12.75 33.96
CA LEU A 398 -11.83 -13.66 32.86
C LEU A 398 -10.49 -14.05 32.25
N SER A 399 -9.57 -13.10 32.05
CA SER A 399 -8.22 -13.34 31.56
C SER A 399 -7.44 -14.26 32.49
N VAL A 400 -7.43 -14.01 33.81
CA VAL A 400 -6.78 -14.87 34.79
C VAL A 400 -7.39 -16.27 34.82
N ARG A 401 -8.71 -16.39 34.73
CA ARG A 401 -9.43 -17.68 34.67
C ARG A 401 -9.01 -18.47 33.42
N ASN A 402 -8.97 -17.84 32.27
CA ASN A 402 -8.53 -18.47 31.01
C ASN A 402 -7.07 -18.90 31.10
N TYR A 403 -6.19 -18.08 31.66
CA TYR A 403 -4.80 -18.42 31.92
C TYR A 403 -4.67 -19.68 32.80
N MET A 404 -5.42 -19.76 33.91
CA MET A 404 -5.42 -20.93 34.79
C MET A 404 -5.91 -22.19 34.08
N ALA A 405 -6.92 -22.06 33.21
CA ALA A 405 -7.40 -23.18 32.41
C ALA A 405 -6.32 -23.73 31.47
N TYR A 406 -5.56 -22.84 30.82
CA TYR A 406 -4.43 -23.25 29.95
C TYR A 406 -3.25 -23.80 30.76
N LYS A 407 -2.92 -23.20 31.91
CA LYS A 407 -1.88 -23.72 32.83
C LYS A 407 -2.17 -25.15 33.28
N ASN A 408 -3.44 -25.45 33.55
CA ASN A 408 -3.87 -26.81 33.94
C ASN A 408 -3.87 -27.81 32.78
N LYS A 409 -4.16 -27.36 31.54
CA LYS A 409 -4.09 -28.21 30.35
C LYS A 409 -2.66 -28.56 29.95
N THR A 410 -1.71 -27.69 30.22
CA THR A 410 -0.29 -27.90 29.91
C THR A 410 0.31 -28.95 30.85
N LYS A 411 0.82 -30.06 30.28
CA LYS A 411 1.36 -31.17 31.07
C LYS A 411 2.77 -30.92 31.61
N GLU A 412 3.63 -30.30 30.80
CA GLU A 412 5.05 -30.09 31.11
C GLU A 412 5.28 -28.89 32.03
N GLU A 413 6.03 -29.07 33.08
CA GLU A 413 6.33 -28.01 34.04
C GLU A 413 7.22 -26.90 33.46
N ALA A 414 8.11 -27.22 32.53
CA ALA A 414 8.92 -26.24 31.81
C ALA A 414 8.04 -25.26 31.03
N ASN A 415 7.05 -25.77 30.30
CA ASN A 415 6.11 -24.98 29.50
C ASN A 415 5.20 -24.12 30.39
N LYS A 416 4.82 -24.64 31.58
CA LYS A 416 4.06 -23.84 32.55
C LYS A 416 4.88 -22.63 33.05
N LYS A 417 6.18 -22.82 33.29
CA LYS A 417 7.07 -21.72 33.74
C LYS A 417 7.25 -20.65 32.64
N ILE A 418 7.37 -21.06 31.37
CA ILE A 418 7.46 -20.12 30.23
C ILE A 418 6.17 -19.31 30.10
N LEU A 419 5.02 -20.00 30.11
CA LEU A 419 3.70 -19.37 30.04
C LEU A 419 3.49 -18.38 31.21
N GLN A 420 3.86 -18.78 32.43
CA GLN A 420 3.78 -17.94 33.62
C GLN A 420 4.67 -16.69 33.50
N LYS A 421 5.91 -16.85 33.04
CA LYS A 421 6.85 -15.73 32.84
C LYS A 421 6.30 -14.72 31.82
N LYS A 422 5.84 -15.21 30.68
CA LYS A 422 5.30 -14.35 29.60
C LYS A 422 4.04 -13.61 30.04
N PHE A 423 3.12 -14.26 30.73
CA PHE A 423 1.91 -13.62 31.23
C PHE A 423 2.22 -12.57 32.31
N LYS A 424 3.15 -12.83 33.20
CA LYS A 424 3.64 -11.85 34.19
C LYS A 424 4.29 -10.64 33.51
N THR A 425 5.17 -10.87 32.57
CA THR A 425 5.84 -9.80 31.79
C THR A 425 4.84 -8.94 31.07
N PHE A 426 3.78 -9.53 30.49
CA PHE A 426 2.71 -8.75 29.86
C PHE A 426 1.99 -7.85 30.87
N LEU A 427 1.59 -8.37 32.02
CA LEU A 427 0.89 -7.59 33.06
C LEU A 427 1.79 -6.47 33.62
N GLU A 428 3.07 -6.74 33.82
CA GLU A 428 4.05 -5.78 34.30
C GLU A 428 4.29 -4.66 33.27
N SER A 429 4.59 -4.99 32.03
CA SER A 429 4.87 -4.01 30.98
C SER A 429 3.65 -3.14 30.64
N ARG A 430 2.46 -3.71 30.68
CA ARG A 430 1.25 -2.97 30.30
C ARG A 430 0.69 -2.09 31.40
N PHE A 431 0.72 -2.56 32.64
CA PHE A 431 0.02 -1.93 33.74
C PHE A 431 0.92 -1.33 34.82
N THR A 432 2.15 -1.86 35.02
CA THR A 432 3.01 -1.41 36.11
C THR A 432 3.98 -0.31 35.68
N GLU A 433 4.56 -0.41 34.48
CA GLU A 433 5.55 0.56 34.00
C GLU A 433 4.97 1.95 33.69
N ASN A 434 3.66 2.04 33.40
CA ASN A 434 2.97 3.27 33.00
C ASN A 434 2.04 3.83 34.11
N ALA A 435 2.16 3.35 35.33
CA ALA A 435 1.29 3.74 36.43
C ALA A 435 1.71 5.06 37.07
N SER A 436 0.75 5.99 37.27
CA SER A 436 0.92 7.18 38.11
C SER A 436 0.52 6.88 39.55
N ASP A 437 1.13 7.57 40.53
CA ASP A 437 0.98 7.37 41.96
C ASP A 437 -0.50 7.46 42.49
N GLU A 438 -1.40 8.02 41.68
CA GLU A 438 -2.84 8.16 42.06
C GLU A 438 -3.63 6.85 41.96
N GLU A 439 -3.06 5.74 41.46
CA GLU A 439 -3.81 4.51 41.18
C GLU A 439 -3.49 3.34 42.13
N ASP A 440 -3.01 3.64 43.32
CA ASP A 440 -2.52 2.72 44.34
C ASP A 440 -3.40 1.47 44.62
N LYS A 441 -4.74 1.59 44.58
CA LYS A 441 -5.62 0.45 44.87
C LYS A 441 -5.64 -0.59 43.76
N LYS A 442 -5.68 -0.14 42.50
CA LYS A 442 -5.67 -1.04 41.33
C LYS A 442 -4.32 -1.72 41.18
N LEU A 443 -3.22 -0.98 41.43
CA LEU A 443 -1.86 -1.49 41.43
C LEU A 443 -1.64 -2.55 42.52
N LYS A 444 -2.15 -2.34 43.74
CA LYS A 444 -2.03 -3.34 44.80
C LYS A 444 -2.72 -4.65 44.47
N ILE A 445 -3.89 -4.61 43.83
CA ILE A 445 -4.62 -5.80 43.38
C ILE A 445 -3.80 -6.51 42.26
N LEU A 446 -3.29 -5.76 41.31
CA LEU A 446 -2.45 -6.32 40.23
C LEU A 446 -1.18 -6.97 40.79
N HIS A 447 -0.45 -6.32 41.70
CA HIS A 447 0.70 -6.90 42.37
C HIS A 447 0.38 -8.18 43.15
N GLN A 448 -0.79 -8.22 43.84
CA GLN A 448 -1.23 -9.45 44.49
C GLN A 448 -1.54 -10.58 43.50
N ILE A 449 -2.13 -10.25 42.34
CA ILE A 449 -2.37 -11.23 41.27
C ILE A 449 -1.05 -11.74 40.71
N ILE A 450 -0.12 -10.84 40.37
CA ILE A 450 1.21 -11.17 39.82
C ILE A 450 2.01 -12.04 40.81
N ALA A 451 1.90 -11.78 42.11
CA ALA A 451 2.57 -12.57 43.13
C ALA A 451 1.99 -13.99 43.32
N LYS A 452 0.66 -14.15 43.10
CA LYS A 452 -0.03 -15.45 43.19
C LYS A 452 0.01 -16.27 41.91
N LEU A 453 0.31 -15.69 40.78
CA LEU A 453 0.48 -16.36 39.47
C LEU A 453 1.81 -17.11 39.41
#